data_7fd67e6cddb9248ad3e4cc996db8da29
#
_entry.id   7fd67e6cddb9248ad3e4cc996db8da29
#
_cell.length_a   1.000
_cell.length_b   1.000
_cell.length_c   1.000
_cell.angle_alpha   90.00
_cell.angle_beta   90.00
_cell.angle_gamma   90.00
#
_symmetry.space_group_name_H-M   'P 1'
#
loop_
_entity.id
_entity.type
_entity.pdbx_description
1 polymer ?
#
loop_
_entity_poly.entity_id
_entity_poly.type
_entity_poly.pdbx_seq_one_letter_code
_entity_poly.pdbx_strand_id
1 'polypeptide(L)'
;MNKITEDLQNEVQWELENNILPFWMNRMIDNEYGGFHGQITGNGQRVVHAPKGAILNARILWTFSAAYRLLRKPEYLETATRAKRYLIDKFYDQEFEGIYWELDYTGQPVQTKKQIYALGFAIYGLSEYNRATGDKEALDYAIRLFKAIEQYSFDPEKNGYMEAFTKDWKLIEDMRLSDKDENEKKTMNTHLHILEPYTNLYRVWKDEHLKKQLRNLILIFTDKILDHRTYHLNLFFNEDWESKYRIISYGHDIEASWLLHEAAIELGDNEILQKVEPLVQKVAIAAEDGLLVNGSLIYEYHPNEKKADTDLHWWVQAENVVGHFNLYQHFGDEPALGTAYTCWKFIQRYLIDKEQGEWHWSVSLDHEINREDDKAGFWKCPYHNGRMCMEIIERLAGE
;
A
#
# COMPACT_ATOMS: atom_id res chain seq x y z
N MET A 1 10.14 17.92 20.70
CA MET A 1 10.66 16.70 20.04
C MET A 1 11.68 16.05 20.97
N ASN A 2 11.58 14.75 21.22
CA ASN A 2 12.58 14.03 22.00
C ASN A 2 13.71 13.54 21.05
N LYS A 3 14.83 13.05 21.64
CA LYS A 3 15.98 12.63 20.82
C LYS A 3 15.67 11.51 19.83
N ILE A 4 14.77 10.58 20.19
CA ILE A 4 14.39 9.46 19.33
C ILE A 4 13.64 9.96 18.10
N THR A 5 12.70 10.89 18.28
CA THR A 5 11.92 11.46 17.16
C THR A 5 12.80 12.32 16.24
N GLU A 6 13.77 13.06 16.78
CA GLU A 6 14.75 13.83 16.02
C GLU A 6 15.67 12.92 15.18
N ASP A 7 16.24 11.89 15.81
CA ASP A 7 17.10 10.92 15.14
C ASP A 7 16.29 10.18 14.04
N LEU A 8 15.07 9.71 14.35
CA LEU A 8 14.21 9.02 13.39
C LEU A 8 13.90 9.90 12.18
N GLN A 9 13.48 11.15 12.37
CA GLN A 9 13.17 12.08 11.30
C GLN A 9 14.36 12.31 10.38
N ASN A 10 15.51 12.60 10.94
CA ASN A 10 16.72 12.87 10.14
C ASN A 10 17.17 11.64 9.35
N GLU A 11 17.11 10.46 9.94
CA GLU A 11 17.57 9.22 9.33
C GLU A 11 16.62 8.74 8.22
N VAL A 12 15.30 8.80 8.42
CA VAL A 12 14.34 8.41 7.37
C VAL A 12 14.32 9.42 6.23
N GLN A 13 14.53 10.72 6.51
CA GLN A 13 14.66 11.72 5.46
C GLN A 13 15.91 11.47 4.61
N TRP A 14 17.04 11.17 5.26
CA TRP A 14 18.26 10.82 4.56
C TRP A 14 18.08 9.59 3.67
N GLU A 15 17.45 8.53 4.18
CA GLU A 15 17.17 7.30 3.45
C GLU A 15 16.28 7.53 2.25
N LEU A 16 15.22 8.30 2.41
CA LEU A 16 14.30 8.66 1.34
C LEU A 16 15.03 9.41 0.20
N GLU A 17 15.78 10.47 0.56
CA GLU A 17 16.37 11.38 -0.41
C GLU A 17 17.70 10.89 -1.03
N ASN A 18 18.41 9.99 -0.35
CA ASN A 18 19.74 9.54 -0.81
C ASN A 18 19.78 8.07 -1.24
N ASN A 19 18.78 7.28 -0.91
CA ASN A 19 18.71 5.86 -1.31
C ASN A 19 17.45 5.55 -2.13
N ILE A 20 16.26 5.64 -1.54
CA ILE A 20 15.02 5.17 -2.18
C ILE A 20 14.73 5.96 -3.46
N LEU A 21 14.47 7.26 -3.37
CA LEU A 21 14.07 8.05 -4.54
C LEU A 21 15.13 8.07 -5.65
N PRO A 22 16.45 8.22 -5.36
CA PRO A 22 17.49 8.13 -6.39
C PRO A 22 17.55 6.77 -7.10
N PHE A 23 17.36 5.65 -6.40
CA PHE A 23 17.31 4.33 -7.02
C PHE A 23 16.24 4.28 -8.12
N TRP A 24 15.03 4.71 -7.81
CA TRP A 24 13.89 4.65 -8.75
C TRP A 24 14.04 5.62 -9.92
N MET A 25 14.57 6.82 -9.70
CA MET A 25 14.86 7.79 -10.77
C MET A 25 15.98 7.35 -11.70
N ASN A 26 17.03 6.72 -11.15
CA ASN A 26 18.22 6.41 -11.93
C ASN A 26 18.18 5.03 -12.60
N ARG A 27 17.45 4.08 -12.03
CA ARG A 27 17.49 2.68 -12.47
C ARG A 27 16.21 2.17 -13.11
N MET A 28 15.06 2.81 -12.82
CA MET A 28 13.77 2.31 -13.29
C MET A 28 13.17 3.11 -14.45
N ILE A 29 13.63 4.30 -14.75
CA ILE A 29 13.10 5.09 -15.88
C ILE A 29 13.46 4.39 -17.21
N ASP A 30 12.41 4.09 -18.00
CA ASP A 30 12.53 3.53 -19.35
C ASP A 30 12.47 4.65 -20.40
N ASN A 31 13.62 5.00 -20.95
CA ASN A 31 13.70 6.07 -21.94
C ASN A 31 13.45 5.58 -23.38
N GLU A 32 13.37 4.27 -23.61
CA GLU A 32 13.13 3.68 -24.92
C GLU A 32 11.63 3.49 -25.18
N TYR A 33 10.92 2.86 -24.24
CA TYR A 33 9.48 2.53 -24.37
C TYR A 33 8.57 3.35 -23.48
N GLY A 34 9.12 4.29 -22.71
CA GLY A 34 8.37 5.16 -21.81
C GLY A 34 8.00 4.48 -20.47
N GLY A 35 7.49 5.28 -19.54
CA GLY A 35 7.20 4.79 -18.20
C GLY A 35 8.44 4.30 -17.46
N PHE A 36 8.36 3.11 -16.90
CA PHE A 36 9.41 2.51 -16.08
C PHE A 36 9.69 1.07 -16.53
N HIS A 37 10.90 0.58 -16.29
CA HIS A 37 11.25 -0.83 -16.49
C HIS A 37 10.41 -1.72 -15.57
N GLY A 38 10.09 -2.94 -16.04
CA GLY A 38 9.20 -3.83 -15.28
C GLY A 38 9.86 -4.52 -14.09
N GLN A 39 11.21 -4.76 -14.14
CA GLN A 39 11.85 -5.63 -13.14
C GLN A 39 13.34 -5.41 -13.00
N ILE A 40 13.82 -5.44 -11.75
CA ILE A 40 15.21 -5.61 -11.34
C ILE A 40 15.26 -6.78 -10.36
N THR A 41 16.07 -7.80 -10.63
CA THR A 41 16.23 -8.98 -9.78
C THR A 41 16.81 -8.63 -8.40
N GLY A 42 16.67 -9.54 -7.43
CA GLY A 42 17.28 -9.39 -6.10
C GLY A 42 18.82 -9.20 -6.13
N ASN A 43 19.47 -9.63 -7.19
CA ASN A 43 20.91 -9.39 -7.45
C ASN A 43 21.19 -8.05 -8.16
N GLY A 44 20.17 -7.21 -8.34
CA GLY A 44 20.30 -5.87 -8.92
C GLY A 44 20.46 -5.83 -10.44
N GLN A 45 20.13 -6.90 -11.17
CA GLN A 45 20.20 -6.94 -12.63
C GLN A 45 18.83 -6.56 -13.21
N ARG A 46 18.84 -5.63 -14.17
CA ARG A 46 17.64 -5.30 -14.93
C ARG A 46 17.24 -6.46 -15.85
N VAL A 47 15.99 -6.91 -15.74
CA VAL A 47 15.42 -7.90 -16.65
C VAL A 47 14.99 -7.19 -17.93
N VAL A 48 15.66 -7.51 -19.03
CA VAL A 48 15.35 -6.92 -20.34
C VAL A 48 13.99 -7.45 -20.82
N HIS A 49 13.14 -6.55 -21.30
CA HIS A 49 11.79 -6.86 -21.80
C HIS A 49 10.83 -7.45 -20.72
N ALA A 50 11.08 -7.20 -19.46
CA ALA A 50 10.12 -7.55 -18.42
C ALA A 50 8.78 -6.80 -18.63
N PRO A 51 7.63 -7.45 -18.41
CA PRO A 51 6.33 -6.80 -18.49
C PRO A 51 6.20 -5.71 -17.44
N LYS A 52 5.32 -4.75 -17.68
CA LYS A 52 5.09 -3.59 -16.82
C LYS A 52 3.78 -3.76 -16.06
N GLY A 53 3.85 -3.85 -14.75
CA GLY A 53 2.69 -4.02 -13.89
C GLY A 53 1.97 -2.71 -13.56
N ALA A 54 0.64 -2.77 -13.47
CA ALA A 54 -0.18 -1.64 -13.07
C ALA A 54 0.15 -1.14 -11.67
N ILE A 55 0.35 -2.07 -10.74
CA ILE A 55 0.64 -1.77 -9.33
C ILE A 55 1.95 -0.97 -9.21
N LEU A 56 3.01 -1.45 -9.87
CA LEU A 56 4.30 -0.76 -9.89
C LEU A 56 4.17 0.69 -10.35
N ASN A 57 3.48 0.90 -11.49
CA ASN A 57 3.37 2.24 -12.09
C ASN A 57 2.48 3.19 -11.27
N ALA A 58 1.37 2.70 -10.73
CA ALA A 58 0.49 3.47 -9.87
C ALA A 58 1.16 3.87 -8.54
N ARG A 59 1.91 2.95 -7.93
CA ARG A 59 2.65 3.21 -6.69
C ARG A 59 3.84 4.15 -6.89
N ILE A 60 4.53 4.08 -8.03
CA ILE A 60 5.56 5.08 -8.41
C ILE A 60 4.91 6.46 -8.52
N LEU A 61 3.75 6.58 -9.18
CA LEU A 61 3.01 7.83 -9.28
C LEU A 61 2.70 8.40 -7.89
N TRP A 62 2.17 7.58 -6.99
CA TRP A 62 1.86 8.01 -5.62
C TRP A 62 3.12 8.50 -4.90
N THR A 63 4.19 7.70 -4.89
CA THR A 63 5.42 7.98 -4.15
C THR A 63 6.06 9.30 -4.58
N PHE A 64 6.22 9.51 -5.89
CA PHE A 64 6.87 10.73 -6.38
C PHE A 64 5.96 11.97 -6.28
N SER A 65 4.65 11.79 -6.33
CA SER A 65 3.69 12.87 -6.05
C SER A 65 3.76 13.32 -4.58
N ALA A 66 3.77 12.37 -3.65
CA ALA A 66 3.92 12.65 -2.22
C ALA A 66 5.29 13.25 -1.90
N ALA A 67 6.37 12.72 -2.48
CA ALA A 67 7.71 13.27 -2.32
C ALA A 67 7.80 14.72 -2.82
N TYR A 68 7.19 15.03 -3.99
CA TYR A 68 7.12 16.42 -4.46
C TYR A 68 6.28 17.30 -3.55
N ARG A 69 5.15 16.80 -3.03
CA ARG A 69 4.30 17.56 -2.11
C ARG A 69 5.06 17.95 -0.84
N LEU A 70 5.87 17.05 -0.30
CA LEU A 70 6.63 17.27 0.93
C LEU A 70 7.92 18.06 0.71
N LEU A 71 8.73 17.67 -0.28
CA LEU A 71 10.12 18.13 -0.41
C LEU A 71 10.31 19.19 -1.49
N ARG A 72 9.31 19.42 -2.37
CA ARG A 72 9.29 20.47 -3.41
C ARG A 72 10.45 20.44 -4.41
N LYS A 73 11.10 19.27 -4.61
CA LYS A 73 12.17 19.13 -5.59
C LYS A 73 11.59 18.87 -7.00
N PRO A 74 12.00 19.63 -8.02
CA PRO A 74 11.44 19.53 -9.39
C PRO A 74 11.57 18.13 -10.01
N GLU A 75 12.66 17.41 -9.75
CA GLU A 75 12.92 16.06 -10.27
C GLU A 75 11.88 15.04 -9.82
N TYR A 76 11.28 15.22 -8.63
CA TYR A 76 10.19 14.37 -8.15
C TYR A 76 8.90 14.63 -8.93
N LEU A 77 8.60 15.90 -9.25
CA LEU A 77 7.48 16.24 -10.09
C LEU A 77 7.63 15.71 -11.52
N GLU A 78 8.83 15.80 -12.10
CA GLU A 78 9.12 15.25 -13.42
C GLU A 78 8.86 13.75 -13.47
N THR A 79 9.33 13.01 -12.46
CA THR A 79 9.11 11.57 -12.32
C THR A 79 7.64 11.22 -12.11
N ALA A 80 6.93 11.95 -11.24
CA ALA A 80 5.49 11.79 -11.02
C ALA A 80 4.68 12.08 -12.30
N THR A 81 5.03 13.15 -13.03
CA THR A 81 4.37 13.51 -14.29
C THR A 81 4.56 12.45 -15.35
N ARG A 82 5.77 11.85 -15.42
CA ARG A 82 6.05 10.70 -16.29
C ARG A 82 5.14 9.50 -15.94
N ALA A 83 5.04 9.18 -14.66
CA ALA A 83 4.20 8.08 -14.17
C ALA A 83 2.72 8.34 -14.48
N LYS A 84 2.20 9.56 -14.19
CA LYS A 84 0.82 9.96 -14.50
C LYS A 84 0.50 9.77 -15.98
N ARG A 85 1.34 10.33 -16.87
CA ARG A 85 1.13 10.21 -18.32
C ARG A 85 1.11 8.75 -18.76
N TYR A 86 2.07 7.96 -18.31
CA TYR A 86 2.14 6.55 -18.68
C TYR A 86 0.95 5.76 -18.18
N LEU A 87 0.47 6.04 -16.97
CA LEU A 87 -0.74 5.41 -16.42
C LEU A 87 -1.98 5.73 -17.27
N ILE A 88 -2.18 6.99 -17.63
CA ILE A 88 -3.34 7.44 -18.42
C ILE A 88 -3.24 6.98 -19.89
N ASP A 89 -2.07 7.09 -20.51
CA ASP A 89 -1.91 6.84 -21.94
C ASP A 89 -1.82 5.35 -22.28
N LYS A 90 -1.36 4.49 -21.33
CA LYS A 90 -1.05 3.09 -21.59
C LYS A 90 -1.85 2.11 -20.74
N PHE A 91 -2.02 2.35 -19.45
CA PHE A 91 -2.74 1.43 -18.56
C PHE A 91 -4.24 1.67 -18.55
N TYR A 92 -4.69 2.91 -18.76
CA TYR A 92 -6.10 3.22 -18.73
C TYR A 92 -6.81 2.68 -20.00
N ASP A 93 -7.87 1.89 -19.78
CA ASP A 93 -8.70 1.36 -20.86
C ASP A 93 -9.71 2.41 -21.32
N GLN A 94 -9.47 2.99 -22.51
CA GLN A 94 -10.32 4.03 -23.08
C GLN A 94 -11.66 3.50 -23.62
N GLU A 95 -11.79 2.20 -23.81
CA GLU A 95 -13.00 1.56 -24.36
C GLU A 95 -14.00 1.17 -23.25
N PHE A 96 -13.50 0.50 -22.18
CA PHE A 96 -14.32 -0.03 -21.10
C PHE A 96 -14.08 0.65 -19.75
N GLU A 97 -13.19 1.63 -19.71
CA GLU A 97 -12.69 2.24 -18.47
C GLU A 97 -11.90 1.26 -17.57
N GLY A 98 -11.37 1.77 -16.48
CA GLY A 98 -10.56 0.98 -15.58
C GLY A 98 -9.09 0.86 -16.04
N ILE A 99 -8.35 -0.01 -15.38
CA ILE A 99 -6.89 -0.18 -15.56
C ILE A 99 -6.60 -1.59 -16.05
N TYR A 100 -5.77 -1.73 -17.08
CA TYR A 100 -5.19 -3.01 -17.46
C TYR A 100 -4.24 -3.52 -16.38
N TRP A 101 -4.25 -4.82 -16.12
CA TRP A 101 -3.40 -5.42 -15.09
C TRP A 101 -1.92 -5.37 -15.44
N GLU A 102 -1.58 -5.68 -16.71
CA GLU A 102 -0.20 -5.79 -17.18
C GLU A 102 -0.06 -5.38 -18.65
N LEU A 103 1.03 -4.69 -18.94
CA LEU A 103 1.47 -4.37 -20.31
C LEU A 103 2.76 -5.13 -20.61
N ASP A 104 3.04 -5.37 -21.91
CA ASP A 104 4.37 -5.77 -22.31
C ASP A 104 5.38 -4.62 -22.13
N TYR A 105 6.64 -4.90 -22.35
CA TYR A 105 7.71 -3.91 -22.19
C TYR A 105 7.57 -2.70 -23.14
N THR A 106 6.85 -2.83 -24.27
CA THR A 106 6.58 -1.75 -25.24
C THR A 106 5.38 -0.88 -24.85
N GLY A 107 4.60 -1.32 -23.85
CA GLY A 107 3.39 -0.63 -23.40
C GLY A 107 2.10 -1.09 -24.09
N GLN A 108 2.07 -2.30 -24.68
CA GLN A 108 0.84 -2.90 -25.19
C GLN A 108 0.18 -3.77 -24.12
N PRO A 109 -1.16 -3.73 -23.97
CA PRO A 109 -1.88 -4.56 -23.01
C PRO A 109 -1.70 -6.05 -23.28
N VAL A 110 -1.28 -6.83 -22.26
CA VAL A 110 -1.16 -8.29 -22.31
C VAL A 110 -2.10 -8.99 -21.34
N GLN A 111 -2.29 -8.43 -20.14
CA GLN A 111 -3.31 -8.88 -19.20
C GLN A 111 -4.32 -7.75 -18.97
N THR A 112 -5.51 -7.94 -19.52
CA THR A 112 -6.54 -6.88 -19.57
C THR A 112 -7.61 -7.01 -18.49
N LYS A 113 -7.50 -8.00 -17.58
CA LYS A 113 -8.43 -8.16 -16.46
C LYS A 113 -8.46 -6.88 -15.62
N LYS A 114 -9.62 -6.56 -15.03
CA LYS A 114 -9.82 -5.44 -14.12
C LYS A 114 -9.70 -5.96 -12.70
N GLN A 115 -8.52 -5.83 -12.11
CA GLN A 115 -8.33 -6.04 -10.68
C GLN A 115 -8.67 -4.74 -9.94
N ILE A 116 -9.63 -4.80 -9.04
CA ILE A 116 -10.09 -3.62 -8.28
C ILE A 116 -8.96 -3.03 -7.45
N TYR A 117 -8.08 -3.86 -6.93
CA TYR A 117 -6.83 -3.48 -6.28
C TYR A 117 -6.00 -2.51 -7.14
N ALA A 118 -5.86 -2.77 -8.45
CA ALA A 118 -5.10 -1.90 -9.35
C ALA A 118 -5.82 -0.56 -9.61
N LEU A 119 -7.16 -0.59 -9.72
CA LEU A 119 -7.93 0.64 -9.83
C LEU A 119 -7.79 1.49 -8.57
N GLY A 120 -7.80 0.87 -7.40
CA GLY A 120 -7.55 1.54 -6.12
C GLY A 120 -6.22 2.28 -6.12
N PHE A 121 -5.11 1.61 -6.45
CA PHE A 121 -3.80 2.27 -6.52
C PHE A 121 -3.71 3.35 -7.59
N ALA A 122 -4.39 3.18 -8.72
CA ALA A 122 -4.46 4.24 -9.73
C ALA A 122 -5.19 5.49 -9.19
N ILE A 123 -6.31 5.32 -8.47
CA ILE A 123 -7.00 6.42 -7.76
C ILE A 123 -6.04 7.07 -6.76
N TYR A 124 -5.31 6.26 -5.99
CA TYR A 124 -4.40 6.75 -4.96
C TYR A 124 -3.29 7.63 -5.55
N GLY A 125 -2.62 7.14 -6.60
CA GLY A 125 -1.58 7.90 -7.30
C GLY A 125 -2.09 9.17 -7.97
N LEU A 126 -3.23 9.09 -8.66
CA LEU A 126 -3.83 10.23 -9.35
C LEU A 126 -4.35 11.31 -8.39
N SER A 127 -4.99 10.91 -7.29
CA SER A 127 -5.45 11.85 -6.27
C SER A 127 -4.29 12.51 -5.53
N GLU A 128 -3.19 11.79 -5.25
CA GLU A 128 -1.99 12.39 -4.67
C GLU A 128 -1.29 13.34 -5.64
N TYR A 129 -1.26 13.00 -6.93
CA TYR A 129 -0.74 13.93 -7.95
C TYR A 129 -1.56 15.22 -8.02
N ASN A 130 -2.90 15.10 -7.98
CA ASN A 130 -3.78 16.29 -7.88
C ASN A 130 -3.52 17.08 -6.60
N ARG A 131 -3.37 16.41 -5.44
CA ARG A 131 -3.07 17.02 -4.15
C ARG A 131 -1.75 17.82 -4.18
N ALA A 132 -0.75 17.31 -4.89
CA ALA A 132 0.56 17.92 -5.01
C ALA A 132 0.61 19.09 -6.01
N THR A 133 -0.22 19.08 -7.06
CA THR A 133 -0.09 19.96 -8.23
C THR A 133 -1.34 20.78 -8.55
N GLY A 134 -2.52 20.37 -8.11
CA GLY A 134 -3.81 20.91 -8.54
C GLY A 134 -4.26 20.46 -9.93
N ASP A 135 -3.63 19.42 -10.52
CA ASP A 135 -3.91 18.92 -11.87
C ASP A 135 -5.33 18.33 -11.95
N LYS A 136 -6.19 18.97 -12.73
CA LYS A 136 -7.60 18.59 -12.87
C LYS A 136 -7.78 17.30 -13.68
N GLU A 137 -6.91 17.03 -14.66
CA GLU A 137 -6.97 15.81 -15.47
C GLU A 137 -6.74 14.59 -14.58
N ALA A 138 -5.75 14.62 -13.70
CA ALA A 138 -5.52 13.55 -12.76
C ALA A 138 -6.73 13.30 -11.85
N LEU A 139 -7.36 14.38 -11.35
CA LEU A 139 -8.58 14.28 -10.54
C LEU A 139 -9.74 13.67 -11.34
N ASP A 140 -9.94 14.08 -12.58
CA ASP A 140 -11.02 13.56 -13.44
C ASP A 140 -10.86 12.04 -13.67
N TYR A 141 -9.65 11.56 -13.93
CA TYR A 141 -9.39 10.13 -14.06
C TYR A 141 -9.57 9.37 -12.74
N ALA A 142 -9.16 9.93 -11.61
CA ALA A 142 -9.41 9.34 -10.30
C ALA A 142 -10.91 9.19 -10.01
N ILE A 143 -11.71 10.21 -10.33
CA ILE A 143 -13.18 10.18 -10.18
C ILE A 143 -13.82 9.15 -11.14
N ARG A 144 -13.34 9.03 -12.36
CA ARG A 144 -13.84 8.02 -13.32
C ARG A 144 -13.57 6.61 -12.80
N LEU A 145 -12.38 6.36 -12.27
CA LEU A 145 -12.03 5.06 -11.67
C LEU A 145 -12.86 4.77 -10.41
N PHE A 146 -13.09 5.76 -9.55
CA PHE A 146 -14.01 5.64 -8.43
C PHE A 146 -15.41 5.21 -8.89
N LYS A 147 -15.97 5.90 -9.88
CA LYS A 147 -17.29 5.57 -10.44
C LYS A 147 -17.33 4.16 -11.04
N ALA A 148 -16.25 3.71 -11.69
CA ALA A 148 -16.17 2.36 -12.22
C ALA A 148 -16.16 1.30 -11.10
N ILE A 149 -15.40 1.51 -10.01
CA ILE A 149 -15.44 0.61 -8.85
C ILE A 149 -16.85 0.54 -8.25
N GLU A 150 -17.48 1.69 -8.04
CA GLU A 150 -18.84 1.75 -7.47
C GLU A 150 -19.90 1.10 -8.37
N GLN A 151 -19.75 1.22 -9.67
CA GLN A 151 -20.70 0.67 -10.64
C GLN A 151 -20.56 -0.84 -10.81
N TYR A 152 -19.34 -1.37 -10.84
CA TYR A 152 -19.09 -2.74 -11.26
C TYR A 152 -18.68 -3.68 -10.13
N SER A 153 -17.98 -3.17 -9.12
CA SER A 153 -17.43 -3.99 -8.04
C SER A 153 -18.26 -3.95 -6.76
N PHE A 154 -18.92 -2.82 -6.46
CA PHE A 154 -19.73 -2.70 -5.26
C PHE A 154 -20.93 -3.65 -5.31
N ASP A 155 -21.08 -4.49 -4.28
CA ASP A 155 -22.19 -5.41 -4.08
C ASP A 155 -23.27 -4.75 -3.21
N PRO A 156 -24.40 -4.27 -3.79
CA PRO A 156 -25.41 -3.57 -3.01
C PRO A 156 -26.28 -4.50 -2.16
N GLU A 157 -26.28 -5.82 -2.43
CA GLU A 157 -27.12 -6.79 -1.68
C GLU A 157 -26.42 -7.29 -0.43
N LYS A 158 -25.13 -7.65 -0.55
CA LYS A 158 -24.33 -8.27 0.51
C LYS A 158 -23.28 -7.34 1.10
N ASN A 159 -23.15 -6.14 0.53
CA ASN A 159 -22.16 -5.13 0.84
C ASN A 159 -20.70 -5.56 0.49
N GLY A 160 -19.82 -4.57 0.32
CA GLY A 160 -18.41 -4.80 -0.03
C GLY A 160 -18.16 -4.84 -1.53
N TYR A 161 -16.94 -5.23 -1.90
CA TYR A 161 -16.43 -5.11 -3.25
C TYR A 161 -15.91 -6.45 -3.77
N MET A 162 -16.26 -6.77 -5.01
CA MET A 162 -15.78 -7.96 -5.72
C MET A 162 -14.37 -7.70 -6.27
N GLU A 163 -13.51 -8.74 -6.28
CA GLU A 163 -12.07 -8.62 -6.53
C GLU A 163 -11.70 -8.27 -7.97
N ALA A 164 -12.31 -8.94 -8.95
CA ALA A 164 -11.81 -8.89 -10.32
C ALA A 164 -12.89 -9.19 -11.37
N PHE A 165 -12.64 -8.66 -12.57
CA PHE A 165 -13.53 -8.79 -13.72
C PHE A 165 -12.72 -8.99 -15.01
N THR A 166 -13.41 -9.44 -16.07
CA THR A 166 -12.87 -9.39 -17.43
C THR A 166 -12.68 -7.95 -17.91
N LYS A 167 -12.02 -7.75 -19.07
CA LYS A 167 -11.85 -6.41 -19.67
C LYS A 167 -13.18 -5.64 -19.76
N ASP A 168 -14.27 -6.33 -20.14
CA ASP A 168 -15.62 -5.80 -20.36
C ASP A 168 -16.55 -5.94 -19.12
N TRP A 169 -15.95 -6.02 -17.93
CA TRP A 169 -16.64 -6.01 -16.62
C TRP A 169 -17.55 -7.22 -16.33
N LYS A 170 -17.34 -8.35 -16.98
CA LYS A 170 -17.97 -9.61 -16.59
C LYS A 170 -17.21 -10.28 -15.46
N LEU A 171 -17.91 -11.07 -14.64
CA LEU A 171 -17.26 -11.88 -13.62
C LEU A 171 -16.22 -12.81 -14.21
N ILE A 172 -15.10 -12.98 -13.52
CA ILE A 172 -14.00 -13.88 -13.89
C ILE A 172 -13.91 -15.01 -12.85
N GLU A 173 -13.53 -16.21 -13.29
CA GLU A 173 -13.44 -17.37 -12.38
C GLU A 173 -12.27 -17.26 -11.42
N ASP A 174 -11.09 -16.90 -11.92
CA ASP A 174 -9.90 -16.68 -11.08
C ASP A 174 -9.76 -15.19 -10.74
N MET A 175 -10.16 -14.83 -9.52
CA MET A 175 -10.13 -13.46 -9.01
C MET A 175 -8.85 -13.12 -8.25
N ARG A 176 -7.93 -14.08 -8.06
CA ARG A 176 -6.72 -13.89 -7.25
C ARG A 176 -5.87 -12.75 -7.76
N LEU A 177 -5.26 -12.05 -6.81
CA LEU A 177 -4.21 -11.06 -7.11
C LEU A 177 -2.91 -11.76 -7.51
N SER A 178 -2.57 -12.86 -6.80
CA SER A 178 -1.38 -13.67 -7.03
C SER A 178 -1.67 -15.16 -6.83
N ASP A 179 -0.74 -16.02 -7.26
CA ASP A 179 -0.86 -17.48 -7.07
C ASP A 179 -0.79 -17.91 -5.61
N LYS A 180 -0.36 -17.02 -4.71
CA LYS A 180 -0.31 -17.27 -3.25
C LYS A 180 -1.65 -17.04 -2.56
N ASP A 181 -2.58 -16.34 -3.21
CA ASP A 181 -3.87 -15.98 -2.63
C ASP A 181 -4.90 -17.10 -2.79
N GLU A 182 -5.85 -17.14 -1.87
CA GLU A 182 -7.04 -17.96 -2.02
C GLU A 182 -8.01 -17.32 -3.03
N ASN A 183 -8.64 -18.16 -3.87
CA ASN A 183 -9.57 -17.67 -4.88
C ASN A 183 -10.94 -17.40 -4.28
N GLU A 184 -11.08 -16.25 -3.63
CA GLU A 184 -12.32 -15.81 -3.02
C GLU A 184 -12.82 -14.49 -3.64
N LYS A 185 -14.09 -14.20 -3.44
CA LYS A 185 -14.76 -13.07 -4.11
C LYS A 185 -14.53 -11.72 -3.45
N LYS A 186 -14.26 -11.73 -2.13
CA LYS A 186 -13.97 -10.53 -1.34
C LYS A 186 -12.74 -10.79 -0.48
N THR A 187 -11.80 -9.86 -0.44
CA THR A 187 -10.61 -9.98 0.39
C THR A 187 -10.42 -8.75 1.27
N MET A 188 -9.81 -8.93 2.42
CA MET A 188 -9.37 -7.84 3.28
C MET A 188 -8.43 -6.90 2.52
N ASN A 189 -7.48 -7.47 1.78
CA ASN A 189 -6.43 -6.74 1.07
C ASN A 189 -7.01 -5.76 0.03
N THR A 190 -7.94 -6.19 -0.82
CA THR A 190 -8.60 -5.30 -1.77
C THR A 190 -9.43 -4.24 -1.07
N HIS A 191 -10.17 -4.58 0.00
CA HIS A 191 -10.92 -3.59 0.77
C HIS A 191 -10.02 -2.55 1.44
N LEU A 192 -8.84 -2.94 1.96
CA LEU A 192 -7.86 -2.01 2.52
C LEU A 192 -7.35 -1.04 1.46
N HIS A 193 -7.06 -1.56 0.26
CA HIS A 193 -6.56 -0.76 -0.85
C HIS A 193 -7.66 -0.16 -1.76
N ILE A 194 -8.92 -0.17 -1.29
CA ILE A 194 -9.99 0.75 -1.67
C ILE A 194 -10.17 1.84 -0.59
N LEU A 195 -10.11 1.47 0.70
CA LEU A 195 -10.21 2.42 1.83
C LEU A 195 -9.16 3.53 1.73
N GLU A 196 -7.92 3.17 1.56
CA GLU A 196 -6.78 4.07 1.48
C GLU A 196 -6.91 5.08 0.31
N PRO A 197 -7.11 4.66 -0.95
CA PRO A 197 -7.32 5.60 -2.05
C PRO A 197 -8.60 6.42 -1.94
N TYR A 198 -9.69 5.89 -1.37
CA TYR A 198 -10.90 6.67 -1.14
C TYR A 198 -10.67 7.75 -0.07
N THR A 199 -9.88 7.46 0.95
CA THR A 199 -9.44 8.44 1.94
C THR A 199 -8.66 9.57 1.26
N ASN A 200 -7.69 9.24 0.40
CA ASN A 200 -6.89 10.26 -0.28
C ASN A 200 -7.68 11.04 -1.33
N LEU A 201 -8.56 10.38 -2.08
CA LEU A 201 -9.47 11.05 -3.02
C LEU A 201 -10.41 12.00 -2.27
N TYR A 202 -10.90 11.61 -1.10
CA TYR A 202 -11.78 12.46 -0.29
C TYR A 202 -11.08 13.74 0.21
N ARG A 203 -9.76 13.75 0.35
CA ARG A 203 -8.99 14.96 0.67
C ARG A 203 -9.12 16.04 -0.39
N VAL A 204 -9.19 15.64 -1.66
CA VAL A 204 -9.20 16.56 -2.80
C VAL A 204 -10.57 16.71 -3.47
N TRP A 205 -11.50 15.81 -3.21
CA TRP A 205 -12.85 15.81 -3.75
C TRP A 205 -13.88 15.42 -2.70
N LYS A 206 -14.50 16.43 -2.06
CA LYS A 206 -15.49 16.27 -0.98
C LYS A 206 -16.87 15.94 -1.54
N ASP A 207 -17.04 14.73 -2.09
CA ASP A 207 -18.29 14.21 -2.65
C ASP A 207 -19.07 13.39 -1.62
N GLU A 208 -20.39 13.53 -1.59
CA GLU A 208 -21.24 12.84 -0.60
C GLU A 208 -21.36 11.33 -0.84
N HIS A 209 -21.28 10.87 -2.09
CA HIS A 209 -21.26 9.43 -2.38
C HIS A 209 -19.92 8.82 -1.93
N LEU A 210 -18.81 9.45 -2.26
CA LEU A 210 -17.49 9.03 -1.77
C LEU A 210 -17.43 9.00 -0.24
N LYS A 211 -17.96 10.05 0.41
CA LYS A 211 -18.07 10.10 1.88
C LYS A 211 -18.83 8.92 2.45
N LYS A 212 -20.00 8.62 1.86
CA LYS A 212 -20.82 7.49 2.25
C LYS A 212 -20.09 6.16 2.09
N GLN A 213 -19.38 5.96 0.99
CA GLN A 213 -18.65 4.72 0.73
C GLN A 213 -17.39 4.60 1.59
N LEU A 214 -16.68 5.70 1.88
CA LEU A 214 -15.59 5.70 2.84
C LEU A 214 -16.07 5.29 4.25
N ARG A 215 -17.19 5.86 4.70
CA ARG A 215 -17.83 5.45 5.97
C ARG A 215 -18.20 3.97 5.94
N ASN A 216 -18.77 3.49 4.84
CA ASN A 216 -19.16 2.09 4.67
C ASN A 216 -17.94 1.14 4.72
N LEU A 217 -16.83 1.48 4.06
CA LEU A 217 -15.59 0.71 4.12
C LEU A 217 -15.06 0.58 5.54
N ILE A 218 -15.03 1.67 6.31
CA ILE A 218 -14.65 1.63 7.73
C ILE A 218 -15.55 0.64 8.51
N LEU A 219 -16.86 0.68 8.27
CA LEU A 219 -17.79 -0.25 8.91
C LEU A 219 -17.61 -1.70 8.45
N ILE A 220 -17.26 -1.94 7.18
CA ILE A 220 -16.92 -3.29 6.69
C ILE A 220 -15.70 -3.83 7.47
N PHE A 221 -14.68 -3.03 7.67
CA PHE A 221 -13.53 -3.45 8.48
C PHE A 221 -13.91 -3.75 9.91
N THR A 222 -14.64 -2.86 10.57
CA THR A 222 -14.99 -3.05 11.98
C THR A 222 -16.00 -4.17 12.22
N ASP A 223 -16.93 -4.44 11.28
CA ASP A 223 -18.08 -5.31 11.52
C ASP A 223 -18.00 -6.65 10.77
N LYS A 224 -17.14 -6.78 9.73
CA LYS A 224 -17.03 -7.98 8.88
C LYS A 224 -15.63 -8.56 8.85
N ILE A 225 -14.61 -7.74 8.72
CA ILE A 225 -13.23 -8.18 8.51
C ILE A 225 -12.53 -8.48 9.84
N LEU A 226 -12.73 -7.64 10.85
CA LEU A 226 -12.12 -7.79 12.16
C LEU A 226 -12.72 -8.98 12.96
N ASP A 227 -11.86 -9.91 13.39
CA ASP A 227 -12.26 -10.90 14.42
C ASP A 227 -12.19 -10.25 15.82
N HIS A 228 -13.35 -9.93 16.39
CA HIS A 228 -13.46 -9.28 17.71
C HIS A 228 -12.97 -10.12 18.90
N ARG A 229 -12.61 -11.38 18.69
CA ARG A 229 -12.06 -12.27 19.75
C ARG A 229 -10.54 -12.17 19.82
N THR A 230 -9.89 -12.07 18.66
CA THR A 230 -8.43 -12.05 18.53
C THR A 230 -7.88 -10.68 18.13
N TYR A 231 -8.72 -9.83 17.56
CA TYR A 231 -8.38 -8.55 16.94
C TYR A 231 -7.44 -8.63 15.75
N HIS A 232 -7.24 -9.82 15.16
CA HIS A 232 -6.66 -10.01 13.85
C HIS A 232 -7.70 -9.83 12.76
N LEU A 233 -7.25 -9.53 11.54
CA LEU A 233 -8.11 -9.42 10.37
C LEU A 233 -8.29 -10.79 9.72
N ASN A 234 -9.52 -11.15 9.35
CA ASN A 234 -9.77 -12.26 8.43
C ASN A 234 -9.45 -11.80 7.01
N LEU A 235 -8.79 -12.64 6.20
CA LEU A 235 -8.20 -12.21 4.93
C LEU A 235 -9.09 -12.48 3.71
N PHE A 236 -9.80 -13.60 3.69
CA PHE A 236 -10.53 -14.10 2.51
C PHE A 236 -11.97 -14.44 2.85
N PHE A 237 -12.90 -14.05 1.98
CA PHE A 237 -14.33 -14.22 2.20
C PHE A 237 -15.04 -14.61 0.92
N ASN A 238 -16.07 -15.47 1.05
CA ASN A 238 -17.05 -15.62 -0.01
C ASN A 238 -17.91 -14.33 -0.12
N GLU A 239 -18.88 -14.33 -1.03
CA GLU A 239 -19.77 -13.18 -1.24
C GLU A 239 -20.63 -12.84 -0.02
N ASP A 240 -20.91 -13.80 0.87
CA ASP A 240 -21.70 -13.67 2.08
C ASP A 240 -20.90 -13.28 3.32
N TRP A 241 -19.61 -12.94 3.17
CA TRP A 241 -18.68 -12.61 4.24
C TRP A 241 -18.34 -13.78 5.17
N GLU A 242 -18.47 -15.02 4.71
CA GLU A 242 -18.00 -16.18 5.43
C GLU A 242 -16.53 -16.43 5.13
N SER A 243 -15.69 -16.48 6.15
CA SER A 243 -14.27 -16.83 6.03
C SER A 243 -14.06 -18.32 6.40
N LYS A 244 -13.38 -19.04 5.50
CA LYS A 244 -13.01 -20.46 5.71
C LYS A 244 -11.55 -20.62 6.15
N TYR A 245 -10.76 -19.56 5.98
CA TYR A 245 -9.32 -19.58 6.15
C TYR A 245 -8.93 -18.94 7.47
N ARG A 246 -7.92 -19.51 8.11
CA ARG A 246 -7.31 -18.93 9.30
C ARG A 246 -5.85 -18.66 9.00
N ILE A 247 -5.59 -17.47 8.52
CA ILE A 247 -4.26 -16.94 8.25
C ILE A 247 -4.18 -15.60 8.96
N ILE A 248 -3.14 -15.40 9.75
CA ILE A 248 -2.85 -14.14 10.42
C ILE A 248 -1.71 -13.49 9.66
N SER A 249 -1.97 -12.31 9.09
CA SER A 249 -0.95 -11.50 8.43
C SER A 249 -0.64 -10.28 9.31
N TYR A 250 0.43 -10.39 10.07
CA TYR A 250 0.82 -9.35 11.04
C TYR A 250 1.11 -8.01 10.37
N GLY A 251 1.69 -8.06 9.15
CA GLY A 251 1.91 -6.86 8.34
C GLY A 251 0.62 -6.13 7.98
N HIS A 252 -0.42 -6.86 7.58
CA HIS A 252 -1.71 -6.25 7.25
C HIS A 252 -2.47 -5.79 8.51
N ASP A 253 -2.34 -6.49 9.64
CA ASP A 253 -2.94 -6.03 10.89
C ASP A 253 -2.36 -4.66 11.29
N ILE A 254 -1.03 -4.54 11.34
CA ILE A 254 -0.41 -3.27 11.72
C ILE A 254 -0.66 -2.16 10.68
N GLU A 255 -0.66 -2.47 9.38
CA GLU A 255 -1.00 -1.53 8.32
C GLU A 255 -2.44 -1.04 8.43
N ALA A 256 -3.40 -1.95 8.56
CA ALA A 256 -4.81 -1.58 8.70
C ALA A 256 -5.08 -0.77 9.96
N SER A 257 -4.34 -0.98 11.05
CA SER A 257 -4.53 -0.24 12.29
C SER A 257 -4.38 1.28 12.09
N TRP A 258 -3.38 1.73 11.36
CA TRP A 258 -3.19 3.15 11.14
C TRP A 258 -3.96 3.69 9.93
N LEU A 259 -4.18 2.89 8.87
CA LEU A 259 -4.98 3.31 7.71
C LEU A 259 -6.46 3.50 8.07
N LEU A 260 -7.04 2.62 8.90
CA LEU A 260 -8.40 2.79 9.41
C LEU A 260 -8.54 4.02 10.28
N HIS A 261 -7.53 4.29 11.13
CA HIS A 261 -7.51 5.48 11.97
C HIS A 261 -7.45 6.75 11.11
N GLU A 262 -6.55 6.79 10.13
CA GLU A 262 -6.43 7.89 9.17
C GLU A 262 -7.74 8.13 8.40
N ALA A 263 -8.38 7.07 7.93
CA ALA A 263 -9.66 7.15 7.23
C ALA A 263 -10.76 7.72 8.12
N ALA A 264 -10.82 7.33 9.39
CA ALA A 264 -11.81 7.84 10.34
C ALA A 264 -11.58 9.33 10.67
N ILE A 265 -10.31 9.76 10.82
CA ILE A 265 -9.95 11.17 11.00
C ILE A 265 -10.37 11.98 9.77
N GLU A 266 -10.01 11.54 8.56
CA GLU A 266 -10.29 12.26 7.33
C GLU A 266 -11.79 12.33 7.00
N LEU A 267 -12.56 11.30 7.35
CA LEU A 267 -14.01 11.28 7.23
C LEU A 267 -14.67 12.41 8.03
N GLY A 268 -14.09 12.76 9.18
CA GLY A 268 -14.58 13.83 10.05
C GLY A 268 -15.92 13.50 10.74
N ASP A 269 -16.24 12.21 10.93
CA ASP A 269 -17.42 11.73 11.64
C ASP A 269 -17.04 11.27 13.05
N ASN A 270 -17.41 12.05 14.07
CA ASN A 270 -17.03 11.79 15.45
C ASN A 270 -17.57 10.44 15.99
N GLU A 271 -18.74 9.99 15.55
CA GLU A 271 -19.29 8.68 15.96
C GLU A 271 -18.39 7.55 15.43
N ILE A 272 -17.98 7.65 14.16
CA ILE A 272 -17.09 6.67 13.54
C ILE A 272 -15.70 6.72 14.20
N LEU A 273 -15.14 7.90 14.45
CA LEU A 273 -13.83 8.04 15.10
C LEU A 273 -13.82 7.39 16.49
N GLN A 274 -14.83 7.68 17.33
CA GLN A 274 -14.98 7.07 18.66
C GLN A 274 -15.13 5.55 18.62
N LYS A 275 -15.78 5.00 17.58
CA LYS A 275 -15.89 3.56 17.37
C LYS A 275 -14.54 2.94 16.96
N VAL A 276 -13.79 3.61 16.08
CA VAL A 276 -12.58 3.09 15.44
C VAL A 276 -11.37 3.13 16.38
N GLU A 277 -11.15 4.23 17.10
CA GLU A 277 -9.95 4.43 17.94
C GLU A 277 -9.64 3.27 18.92
N PRO A 278 -10.59 2.73 19.69
CA PRO A 278 -10.28 1.59 20.57
C PRO A 278 -10.04 0.28 19.80
N LEU A 279 -10.56 0.13 18.57
CA LEU A 279 -10.36 -1.06 17.77
C LEU A 279 -8.99 -1.06 17.11
N VAL A 280 -8.56 0.06 16.53
CA VAL A 280 -7.24 0.16 15.88
C VAL A 280 -6.08 -0.03 16.85
N GLN A 281 -6.22 0.43 18.10
CA GLN A 281 -5.25 0.13 19.14
C GLN A 281 -5.15 -1.38 19.42
N LYS A 282 -6.29 -2.07 19.52
CA LYS A 282 -6.32 -3.53 19.74
C LYS A 282 -5.77 -4.31 18.56
N VAL A 283 -6.03 -3.88 17.31
CA VAL A 283 -5.47 -4.48 16.11
C VAL A 283 -3.95 -4.33 16.08
N ALA A 284 -3.45 -3.13 16.40
CA ALA A 284 -2.00 -2.89 16.47
C ALA A 284 -1.33 -3.76 17.56
N ILE A 285 -1.95 -3.89 18.74
CA ILE A 285 -1.47 -4.76 19.82
C ILE A 285 -1.54 -6.25 19.41
N ALA A 286 -2.58 -6.67 18.69
CA ALA A 286 -2.68 -8.05 18.19
C ALA A 286 -1.57 -8.36 17.17
N ALA A 287 -1.16 -7.40 16.35
CA ALA A 287 -0.04 -7.58 15.43
C ALA A 287 1.28 -7.87 16.18
N GLU A 288 1.42 -7.43 17.42
CA GLU A 288 2.62 -7.71 18.26
C GLU A 288 2.79 -9.20 18.60
N ASP A 289 1.79 -10.05 18.37
CA ASP A 289 1.95 -11.51 18.47
C ASP A 289 3.05 -12.04 17.53
N GLY A 290 3.34 -11.31 16.44
CA GLY A 290 4.44 -11.59 15.53
C GLY A 290 5.73 -10.80 15.80
N LEU A 291 5.76 -9.94 16.85
CA LEU A 291 6.87 -9.04 17.12
C LEU A 291 8.07 -9.77 17.77
N LEU A 292 9.26 -9.53 17.24
CA LEU A 292 10.51 -10.08 17.76
C LEU A 292 11.22 -9.06 18.67
N VAL A 293 12.10 -9.55 19.52
CA VAL A 293 12.88 -8.73 20.48
C VAL A 293 13.71 -7.63 19.81
N ASN A 294 14.12 -7.84 18.55
CA ASN A 294 14.86 -6.86 17.77
C ASN A 294 13.96 -5.82 17.08
N GLY A 295 12.66 -5.80 17.40
CA GLY A 295 11.67 -4.87 16.86
C GLY A 295 11.12 -5.25 15.49
N SER A 296 11.63 -6.29 14.83
CA SER A 296 11.07 -6.75 13.56
C SER A 296 9.80 -7.57 13.75
N LEU A 297 8.96 -7.64 12.71
CA LEU A 297 7.69 -8.33 12.70
C LEU A 297 7.76 -9.48 11.68
N ILE A 298 7.42 -10.70 12.07
CA ILE A 298 7.34 -11.85 11.15
C ILE A 298 6.18 -11.69 10.16
N TYR A 299 6.23 -12.44 9.05
CA TYR A 299 5.29 -12.24 7.95
C TYR A 299 3.89 -12.74 8.28
N GLU A 300 3.73 -14.05 8.52
CA GLU A 300 2.41 -14.67 8.67
C GLU A 300 2.41 -15.83 9.67
N TYR A 301 1.24 -16.15 10.19
CA TYR A 301 0.99 -17.35 10.97
C TYR A 301 -0.24 -18.10 10.48
N HIS A 302 -0.13 -19.43 10.35
CA HIS A 302 -1.18 -20.35 9.94
C HIS A 302 -1.62 -21.21 11.14
N PRO A 303 -2.64 -20.79 11.92
CA PRO A 303 -3.02 -21.46 13.16
C PRO A 303 -3.42 -22.94 13.00
N ASN A 304 -4.08 -23.28 11.89
CA ASN A 304 -4.52 -24.66 11.62
C ASN A 304 -3.33 -25.60 11.40
N GLU A 305 -2.26 -25.10 10.78
CA GLU A 305 -1.03 -25.85 10.48
C GLU A 305 0.01 -25.69 11.60
N LYS A 306 -0.20 -24.77 12.53
CA LYS A 306 0.77 -24.35 13.55
C LYS A 306 2.12 -23.96 12.94
N LYS A 307 2.08 -23.29 11.79
CA LYS A 307 3.25 -22.90 11.02
C LYS A 307 3.33 -21.37 10.92
N ALA A 308 4.50 -20.83 11.18
CA ALA A 308 4.81 -19.42 10.92
C ALA A 308 5.65 -19.29 9.65
N ASP A 309 5.34 -18.30 8.84
CA ASP A 309 6.28 -17.74 7.89
C ASP A 309 7.04 -16.63 8.61
N THR A 310 8.33 -16.89 8.84
CA THR A 310 9.18 -16.04 9.68
C THR A 310 10.07 -15.11 8.87
N ASP A 311 9.88 -15.03 7.56
CA ASP A 311 10.59 -14.08 6.73
C ASP A 311 10.24 -12.64 7.12
N LEU A 312 11.27 -11.79 7.18
CA LEU A 312 11.15 -10.41 7.62
C LEU A 312 11.08 -9.50 6.38
N HIS A 313 9.88 -9.38 5.83
CA HIS A 313 9.61 -8.66 4.59
C HIS A 313 9.76 -7.14 4.76
N TRP A 314 10.29 -6.44 3.75
CA TRP A 314 10.52 -5.00 3.74
C TRP A 314 9.26 -4.18 4.06
N TRP A 315 8.12 -4.58 3.45
CA TRP A 315 6.88 -3.83 3.60
C TRP A 315 6.28 -3.99 5.00
N VAL A 316 6.38 -5.19 5.57
CA VAL A 316 5.91 -5.48 6.93
C VAL A 316 6.67 -4.63 7.94
N GLN A 317 8.00 -4.49 7.77
CA GLN A 317 8.80 -3.65 8.67
C GLN A 317 8.49 -2.16 8.49
N ALA A 318 8.26 -1.71 7.25
CA ALA A 318 7.86 -0.33 7.00
C ALA A 318 6.51 0.00 7.69
N GLU A 319 5.50 -0.88 7.52
CA GLU A 319 4.20 -0.71 8.16
C GLU A 319 4.26 -0.81 9.69
N ASN A 320 5.13 -1.67 10.20
CA ASN A 320 5.40 -1.80 11.63
C ASN A 320 5.91 -0.49 12.25
N VAL A 321 6.82 0.21 11.58
CA VAL A 321 7.29 1.54 12.02
C VAL A 321 6.14 2.54 12.06
N VAL A 322 5.33 2.64 11.01
CA VAL A 322 4.23 3.61 10.94
C VAL A 322 3.13 3.31 11.96
N GLY A 323 2.73 2.04 12.08
CA GLY A 323 1.66 1.65 13.01
C GLY A 323 2.03 1.91 14.47
N HIS A 324 3.25 1.57 14.89
CA HIS A 324 3.71 1.88 16.24
C HIS A 324 3.92 3.38 16.45
N PHE A 325 4.39 4.11 15.43
CA PHE A 325 4.46 5.56 15.52
C PHE A 325 3.07 6.19 15.65
N ASN A 326 2.05 5.63 14.98
CA ASN A 326 0.66 6.06 15.13
C ASN A 326 0.12 5.86 16.57
N LEU A 327 0.47 4.72 17.22
CA LEU A 327 0.13 4.51 18.64
C LEU A 327 0.77 5.55 19.55
N TYR A 328 2.03 5.88 19.32
CA TYR A 328 2.71 6.93 20.08
C TYR A 328 2.04 8.29 19.88
N GLN A 329 1.85 8.70 18.63
CA GLN A 329 1.41 10.06 18.30
C GLN A 329 -0.03 10.33 18.76
N HIS A 330 -0.94 9.39 18.54
CA HIS A 330 -2.36 9.62 18.76
C HIS A 330 -2.88 9.10 20.11
N PHE A 331 -2.21 8.11 20.70
CA PHE A 331 -2.68 7.47 21.93
C PHE A 331 -1.71 7.61 23.10
N GLY A 332 -0.57 8.29 22.90
CA GLY A 332 0.41 8.54 23.95
C GLY A 332 1.17 7.30 24.42
N ASP A 333 1.27 6.27 23.57
CA ASP A 333 1.98 5.03 23.88
C ASP A 333 3.50 5.21 23.70
N GLU A 334 4.18 5.65 24.76
CA GLU A 334 5.64 5.85 24.74
C GLU A 334 6.45 4.58 24.41
N PRO A 335 6.11 3.38 24.93
CA PRO A 335 6.74 2.13 24.48
C PRO A 335 6.67 1.90 22.97
N ALA A 336 5.56 2.23 22.32
CA ALA A 336 5.40 2.06 20.88
C ALA A 336 6.40 2.89 20.06
N LEU A 337 6.77 4.10 20.51
CA LEU A 337 7.86 4.85 19.89
C LEU A 337 9.18 4.07 19.95
N GLY A 338 9.47 3.42 21.07
CA GLY A 338 10.64 2.56 21.23
C GLY A 338 10.64 1.40 20.25
N THR A 339 9.48 0.76 20.04
CA THR A 339 9.31 -0.34 19.08
C THR A 339 9.52 0.15 17.65
N ALA A 340 8.89 1.27 17.26
CA ALA A 340 9.07 1.89 15.93
C ALA A 340 10.56 2.18 15.65
N TYR A 341 11.26 2.79 16.61
CA TYR A 341 12.67 3.12 16.47
C TYR A 341 13.57 1.87 16.39
N THR A 342 13.29 0.86 17.21
CA THR A 342 14.03 -0.41 17.21
C THR A 342 13.84 -1.14 15.86
N CYS A 343 12.62 -1.16 15.33
CA CYS A 343 12.33 -1.69 14.00
C CYS A 343 13.07 -0.90 12.91
N TRP A 344 13.09 0.43 12.99
CA TRP A 344 13.87 1.25 12.07
C TRP A 344 15.37 0.90 12.11
N LYS A 345 15.95 0.68 13.30
CA LYS A 345 17.36 0.23 13.42
C LYS A 345 17.59 -1.15 12.81
N PHE A 346 16.62 -2.05 12.93
CA PHE A 346 16.64 -3.33 12.24
C PHE A 346 16.65 -3.15 10.71
N ILE A 347 15.77 -2.30 10.17
CA ILE A 347 15.72 -1.97 8.74
C ILE A 347 17.07 -1.44 8.24
N GLN A 348 17.64 -0.46 8.93
CA GLN A 348 18.93 0.13 8.57
C GLN A 348 20.08 -0.87 8.54
N ARG A 349 20.01 -1.87 9.40
CA ARG A 349 21.09 -2.85 9.54
C ARG A 349 20.99 -3.98 8.55
N TYR A 350 19.79 -4.45 8.22
CA TYR A 350 19.60 -5.71 7.51
C TYR A 350 18.83 -5.61 6.20
N LEU A 351 17.90 -4.66 6.06
CA LEU A 351 17.06 -4.56 4.86
C LEU A 351 17.57 -3.56 3.84
N ILE A 352 18.19 -2.46 4.26
CA ILE A 352 18.74 -1.45 3.33
C ILE A 352 19.96 -2.02 2.59
N ASP A 353 19.87 -2.05 1.25
CA ASP A 353 21.02 -2.40 0.41
C ASP A 353 21.93 -1.18 0.21
N LYS A 354 22.99 -1.12 0.98
CA LYS A 354 23.96 0.00 0.97
C LYS A 354 24.88 -0.01 -0.24
N GLU A 355 24.92 -1.11 -1.00
CA GLU A 355 25.79 -1.25 -2.17
C GLU A 355 25.07 -0.89 -3.47
N GLN A 356 23.83 -1.37 -3.63
CA GLN A 356 23.10 -1.22 -4.90
C GLN A 356 21.88 -0.28 -4.79
N GLY A 357 21.58 0.17 -3.59
CA GLY A 357 20.41 1.00 -3.31
C GLY A 357 19.11 0.20 -3.16
N GLU A 358 18.04 0.88 -2.71
CA GLU A 358 16.75 0.28 -2.36
C GLU A 358 16.89 -0.70 -1.16
N TRP A 359 15.81 -1.36 -0.78
CA TRP A 359 15.81 -2.38 0.26
C TRP A 359 15.75 -3.77 -0.36
N HIS A 360 16.28 -4.77 0.35
CA HIS A 360 16.06 -6.18 0.01
C HIS A 360 14.58 -6.54 0.17
N TRP A 361 14.11 -7.59 -0.49
CA TRP A 361 12.74 -8.09 -0.36
C TRP A 361 12.44 -8.56 1.06
N SER A 362 13.29 -9.40 1.58
CA SER A 362 13.23 -9.92 2.95
C SER A 362 14.60 -10.37 3.43
N VAL A 363 14.68 -10.63 4.73
CA VAL A 363 15.76 -11.38 5.34
C VAL A 363 15.18 -12.48 6.23
N SER A 364 15.89 -13.60 6.39
CA SER A 364 15.52 -14.67 7.30
C SER A 364 15.73 -14.27 8.77
N LEU A 365 15.32 -15.12 9.72
CA LEU A 365 15.65 -14.95 11.15
C LEU A 365 17.15 -14.92 11.43
N ASP A 366 17.96 -15.60 10.62
CA ASP A 366 19.42 -15.60 10.68
C ASP A 366 20.04 -14.44 9.91
N HIS A 367 19.20 -13.50 9.42
CA HIS A 367 19.55 -12.32 8.65
C HIS A 367 20.19 -12.61 7.28
N GLU A 368 19.91 -13.77 6.71
CA GLU A 368 20.26 -14.08 5.32
C GLU A 368 19.37 -13.30 4.36
N ILE A 369 20.00 -12.62 3.40
CA ILE A 369 19.31 -11.78 2.42
C ILE A 369 18.61 -12.65 1.38
N ASN A 370 17.32 -12.44 1.18
CA ASN A 370 16.58 -13.01 0.06
C ASN A 370 17.01 -12.30 -1.23
N ARG A 371 17.63 -13.05 -2.15
CA ARG A 371 18.06 -12.58 -3.47
C ARG A 371 17.30 -13.26 -4.61
N GLU A 372 16.36 -14.14 -4.30
CA GLU A 372 15.51 -14.82 -5.27
C GLU A 372 14.37 -13.92 -5.73
N ASP A 373 13.78 -13.18 -4.80
CA ASP A 373 12.75 -12.19 -5.09
C ASP A 373 13.32 -10.86 -5.58
N ASP A 374 12.48 -10.09 -6.25
CA ASP A 374 12.87 -8.87 -6.95
C ASP A 374 13.29 -7.73 -6.01
N LYS A 375 14.27 -6.97 -6.43
CA LYS A 375 14.60 -5.67 -5.83
C LYS A 375 13.62 -4.57 -6.28
N ALA A 376 13.15 -4.66 -7.49
CA ALA A 376 12.07 -3.85 -8.04
C ALA A 376 11.27 -4.67 -9.04
N GLY A 377 9.94 -4.65 -8.97
CA GLY A 377 9.10 -5.48 -9.81
C GLY A 377 7.63 -5.18 -9.63
N PHE A 378 6.78 -6.09 -10.08
CA PHE A 378 5.34 -5.90 -10.07
C PHE A 378 4.81 -5.49 -8.67
N TRP A 379 5.29 -6.15 -7.61
CA TRP A 379 4.89 -5.93 -6.22
C TRP A 379 5.86 -5.06 -5.43
N LYS A 380 7.16 -5.19 -5.67
CA LYS A 380 8.22 -4.43 -5.00
C LYS A 380 8.41 -3.08 -5.68
N CYS A 381 8.01 -2.02 -5.01
CA CYS A 381 8.00 -0.65 -5.51
C CYS A 381 8.30 0.33 -4.36
N PRO A 382 8.53 1.63 -4.61
CA PRO A 382 8.95 2.58 -3.57
C PRO A 382 7.81 3.02 -2.64
N TYR A 383 6.76 2.26 -2.55
CA TYR A 383 5.53 2.62 -1.86
C TYR A 383 5.64 2.46 -0.33
N HIS A 384 5.77 1.23 0.19
CA HIS A 384 5.78 1.01 1.64
C HIS A 384 6.96 1.69 2.34
N ASN A 385 8.18 1.52 1.84
CA ASN A 385 9.37 2.14 2.42
C ASN A 385 9.40 3.66 2.22
N GLY A 386 9.05 4.15 1.03
CA GLY A 386 8.93 5.58 0.76
C GLY A 386 7.81 6.22 1.56
N ARG A 387 6.64 5.55 1.66
CA ARG A 387 5.51 6.00 2.47
C ARG A 387 5.87 6.08 3.95
N MET A 388 6.51 5.04 4.50
CA MET A 388 6.99 5.06 5.88
C MET A 388 7.87 6.30 6.14
N CYS A 389 8.85 6.56 5.30
CA CYS A 389 9.71 7.74 5.46
C CYS A 389 8.89 9.04 5.40
N MET A 390 7.99 9.17 4.41
CA MET A 390 7.19 10.38 4.24
C MET A 390 6.17 10.58 5.36
N GLU A 391 5.54 9.51 5.86
CA GLU A 391 4.64 9.57 7.01
C GLU A 391 5.36 10.08 8.27
N ILE A 392 6.53 9.54 8.57
CA ILE A 392 7.31 10.01 9.72
C ILE A 392 7.72 11.49 9.57
N ILE A 393 8.18 11.89 8.38
CA ILE A 393 8.55 13.28 8.11
C ILE A 393 7.35 14.22 8.29
N GLU A 394 6.21 13.88 7.69
CA GLU A 394 5.01 14.72 7.70
C GLU A 394 4.40 14.83 9.11
N ARG A 395 4.32 13.73 9.83
CA ARG A 395 3.78 13.67 11.20
C ARG A 395 4.62 14.45 12.19
N LEU A 396 5.95 14.39 12.07
CA LEU A 396 6.86 15.15 12.95
C LEU A 396 6.99 16.62 12.54
N ALA A 397 6.72 17.01 11.30
CA ALA A 397 6.68 18.42 10.89
C ALA A 397 5.46 19.18 11.44
N GLY A 398 4.43 18.47 11.85
CA GLY A 398 3.20 19.03 12.45
C GLY A 398 3.26 19.22 13.97
N GLU A 399 4.32 18.73 14.63
CA GLU A 399 4.60 18.91 16.06
C GLU A 399 5.48 20.16 16.30
#